data_8694fb4efd6bf7df63c0a57fbd266a7f
#
_entry.id   8694fb4efd6bf7df63c0a57fbd266a7f
#
_cell.length_a   1.000
_cell.length_b   1.000
_cell.length_c   1.000
_cell.angle_alpha   90.00
_cell.angle_beta   90.00
_cell.angle_gamma   90.00
#
_symmetry.space_group_name_H-M   'P 1'
#
loop_
_entity.id
_entity.type
_entity.pdbx_description
1 polymer ?
#
loop_
_entity_poly.entity_id
_entity_poly.type
_entity_poly.pdbx_seq_one_letter_code
_entity_poly.pdbx_strand_id
1 'polypeptide(L)'
;MPERTPPHTTLRPARPEDIEYCARLYFEGMEKAIRELKIDIDAHMAGFAKRWDVVQVRLVTHEATDIGWLQSFLEDDALFLAQLFVESAWRNRGIGTNVVEGLIKDAAAAGRAITLGVVKTNPALRLYQRLGFRTTHEDERKFYMRRDMS
;
A
#
# COMPACT_ATOMS: atom_id res chain seq x y z
N MET A 1 24.86 11.36 -13.92
CA MET A 1 23.61 11.99 -13.43
C MET A 1 23.42 11.63 -11.96
N PRO A 2 23.29 12.62 -11.11
CA PRO A 2 22.97 12.29 -9.73
C PRO A 2 21.60 11.64 -9.68
N GLU A 3 21.49 10.56 -8.91
CA GLU A 3 20.21 9.94 -8.68
C GLU A 3 19.29 10.92 -7.96
N ARG A 4 18.03 10.96 -8.37
CA ARG A 4 17.06 11.77 -7.67
C ARG A 4 16.83 11.17 -6.28
N THR A 5 17.15 11.92 -5.26
CA THR A 5 16.80 11.55 -3.91
C THR A 5 15.27 11.63 -3.79
N PRO A 6 14.60 10.56 -3.34
CA PRO A 6 13.16 10.64 -3.13
C PRO A 6 12.83 11.74 -2.11
N PRO A 7 11.67 12.40 -2.24
CA PRO A 7 11.23 13.35 -1.23
C PRO A 7 11.18 12.69 0.15
N HIS A 8 11.63 13.41 1.17
CA HIS A 8 11.55 12.89 2.53
C HIS A 8 10.09 12.74 2.95
N THR A 9 9.72 11.55 3.38
CA THR A 9 8.37 11.26 3.83
C THR A 9 8.38 10.70 5.24
N THR A 10 7.28 10.92 5.95
CA THR A 10 7.03 10.32 7.24
C THR A 10 5.67 9.66 7.23
N LEU A 11 5.44 8.77 8.18
CA LEU A 11 4.15 8.12 8.37
C LEU A 11 3.53 8.68 9.66
N ARG A 12 2.27 9.07 9.59
CA ARG A 12 1.53 9.48 10.78
C ARG A 12 0.33 8.59 11.02
N PRO A 13 -0.07 8.36 12.27
CA PRO A 13 -1.29 7.60 12.54
C PRO A 13 -2.49 8.28 11.93
N ALA A 14 -3.45 7.48 11.44
CA ALA A 14 -4.69 8.01 10.91
C ALA A 14 -5.62 8.45 12.05
N ARG A 15 -6.53 9.35 11.70
CA ARG A 15 -7.64 9.78 12.55
C ARG A 15 -8.94 9.34 11.87
N PRO A 16 -10.05 9.22 12.63
CA PRO A 16 -11.30 8.80 12.01
C PRO A 16 -11.72 9.63 10.80
N GLU A 17 -11.48 10.94 10.82
CA GLU A 17 -11.83 11.85 9.72
C GLU A 17 -11.00 11.62 8.45
N ASP A 18 -9.86 10.94 8.56
CA ASP A 18 -9.01 10.65 7.39
C ASP A 18 -9.64 9.64 6.42
N ILE A 19 -10.73 9.00 6.82
CA ILE A 19 -11.39 8.01 5.96
C ILE A 19 -11.81 8.62 4.60
N GLU A 20 -12.24 9.87 4.60
CA GLU A 20 -12.66 10.53 3.35
C GLU A 20 -11.49 10.69 2.37
N TYR A 21 -10.34 11.12 2.87
CA TYR A 21 -9.12 11.22 2.06
C TYR A 21 -8.71 9.86 1.52
N CYS A 22 -8.69 8.86 2.39
CA CYS A 22 -8.29 7.51 2.02
C CYS A 22 -9.24 6.90 0.98
N ALA A 23 -10.54 7.10 1.16
CA ALA A 23 -11.55 6.61 0.21
C ALA A 23 -11.37 7.26 -1.15
N ARG A 24 -11.16 8.58 -1.20
CA ARG A 24 -10.96 9.28 -2.46
C ARG A 24 -9.77 8.71 -3.23
N LEU A 25 -8.65 8.55 -2.55
CA LEU A 25 -7.43 8.05 -3.19
C LEU A 25 -7.58 6.59 -3.63
N TYR A 26 -8.24 5.78 -2.81
CA TYR A 26 -8.53 4.39 -3.13
C TYR A 26 -9.38 4.27 -4.40
N PHE A 27 -10.48 5.05 -4.49
CA PHE A 27 -11.37 4.98 -5.64
C PHE A 27 -10.74 5.56 -6.90
N GLU A 28 -9.91 6.59 -6.79
CA GLU A 28 -9.13 7.07 -7.92
C GLU A 28 -8.21 5.96 -8.47
N GLY A 29 -7.53 5.24 -7.58
CA GLY A 29 -6.65 4.14 -7.98
C GLY A 29 -7.38 2.94 -8.55
N MET A 30 -8.63 2.76 -8.20
CA MET A 30 -9.45 1.61 -8.63
C MET A 30 -10.41 1.96 -9.77
N GLU A 31 -10.44 3.21 -10.21
CA GLU A 31 -11.41 3.68 -11.20
C GLU A 31 -11.46 2.81 -12.46
N LYS A 32 -10.30 2.49 -13.01
CA LYS A 32 -10.22 1.66 -14.22
C LYS A 32 -10.80 0.27 -13.99
N ALA A 33 -10.44 -0.38 -12.90
CA ALA A 33 -10.92 -1.71 -12.56
C ALA A 33 -12.42 -1.70 -12.32
N ILE A 34 -12.93 -0.68 -11.64
CA ILE A 34 -14.36 -0.53 -11.36
C ILE A 34 -15.13 -0.44 -12.68
N ARG A 35 -14.67 0.37 -13.63
CA ARG A 35 -15.30 0.52 -14.94
C ARG A 35 -15.25 -0.77 -15.76
N GLU A 36 -14.06 -1.36 -15.88
CA GLU A 36 -13.85 -2.53 -16.73
C GLU A 36 -14.57 -3.78 -16.22
N LEU A 37 -14.64 -3.94 -14.91
CA LEU A 37 -15.24 -5.11 -14.29
C LEU A 37 -16.71 -4.90 -13.92
N LYS A 38 -17.27 -3.72 -14.23
CA LYS A 38 -18.67 -3.37 -13.93
C LYS A 38 -19.01 -3.63 -12.45
N ILE A 39 -18.12 -3.23 -11.56
CA ILE A 39 -18.29 -3.40 -10.13
C ILE A 39 -19.39 -2.46 -9.62
N ASP A 40 -20.27 -2.97 -8.76
CA ASP A 40 -21.26 -2.14 -8.06
C ASP A 40 -20.53 -1.20 -7.11
N ILE A 41 -20.55 0.11 -7.42
CA ILE A 41 -19.78 1.09 -6.67
C ILE A 41 -20.28 1.26 -5.24
N ASP A 42 -21.57 1.18 -5.01
CA ASP A 42 -22.14 1.33 -3.66
C ASP A 42 -21.73 0.16 -2.76
N ALA A 43 -21.78 -1.06 -3.27
CA ALA A 43 -21.32 -2.23 -2.55
C ALA A 43 -19.81 -2.15 -2.28
N HIS A 44 -19.05 -1.65 -3.24
CA HIS A 44 -17.60 -1.51 -3.10
C HIS A 44 -17.24 -0.45 -2.06
N MET A 45 -17.97 0.67 -2.03
CA MET A 45 -17.83 1.71 -1.01
C MET A 45 -18.14 1.19 0.39
N ALA A 46 -19.23 0.43 0.52
CA ALA A 46 -19.60 -0.17 1.80
C ALA A 46 -18.53 -1.15 2.28
N GLY A 47 -17.98 -1.95 1.36
CA GLY A 47 -16.89 -2.87 1.66
C GLY A 47 -15.62 -2.14 2.11
N PHE A 48 -15.29 -1.04 1.44
CA PHE A 48 -14.17 -0.21 1.84
C PHE A 48 -14.34 0.31 3.28
N ALA A 49 -15.50 0.87 3.58
CA ALA A 49 -15.79 1.42 4.90
C ALA A 49 -15.68 0.37 6.01
N LYS A 50 -16.06 -0.87 5.72
CA LYS A 50 -15.94 -1.98 6.66
C LYS A 50 -14.50 -2.40 6.91
N ARG A 51 -13.66 -2.39 5.88
CA ARG A 51 -12.27 -2.85 5.97
C ARG A 51 -11.31 -1.80 6.47
N TRP A 52 -11.64 -0.51 6.25
CA TRP A 52 -10.78 0.58 6.70
C TRP A 52 -10.81 0.65 8.23
N ASP A 53 -9.64 0.46 8.84
CA ASP A 53 -9.52 0.44 10.30
C ASP A 53 -8.50 1.50 10.71
N VAL A 54 -8.95 2.50 11.44
CA VAL A 54 -8.13 3.66 11.82
C VAL A 54 -6.83 3.25 12.54
N VAL A 55 -6.87 2.17 13.33
CA VAL A 55 -5.70 1.69 14.07
C VAL A 55 -4.65 1.09 13.13
N GLN A 56 -5.06 0.59 11.98
CA GLN A 56 -4.19 -0.07 11.01
C GLN A 56 -3.69 0.88 9.92
N VAL A 57 -4.25 2.09 9.85
CA VAL A 57 -3.97 3.02 8.75
C VAL A 57 -2.98 4.08 9.19
N ARG A 58 -2.04 4.39 8.30
CA ARG A 58 -1.10 5.50 8.46
C ARG A 58 -1.08 6.32 7.18
N LEU A 59 -0.98 7.63 7.35
CA LEU A 59 -0.89 8.55 6.20
C LEU A 59 0.59 8.76 5.88
N VAL A 60 0.89 8.80 4.58
CA VAL A 60 2.23 9.17 4.08
C VAL A 60 2.25 10.68 3.94
N THR A 61 3.17 11.34 4.62
CA THR A 61 3.24 12.80 4.62
C THR A 61 4.59 13.30 4.12
N HIS A 62 4.57 14.46 3.47
CA HIS A 62 5.75 15.19 3.07
C HIS A 62 5.55 16.64 3.49
N GLU A 63 6.43 17.16 4.36
CA GLU A 63 6.33 18.53 4.88
C GLU A 63 4.93 18.86 5.39
N ALA A 64 4.38 17.96 6.22
CA ALA A 64 3.05 18.06 6.83
C ALA A 64 1.88 17.98 5.83
N THR A 65 2.13 17.64 4.57
CA THR A 65 1.09 17.43 3.57
C THR A 65 0.87 15.94 3.36
N ASP A 66 -0.39 15.50 3.41
CA ASP A 66 -0.73 14.11 3.14
C ASP A 66 -0.64 13.83 1.65
N ILE A 67 0.15 12.82 1.27
CA ILE A 67 0.39 12.47 -0.13
C ILE A 67 0.09 11.01 -0.44
N GLY A 68 -0.37 10.26 0.54
CA GLY A 68 -0.73 8.85 0.36
C GLY A 68 -1.16 8.24 1.67
N TRP A 69 -1.46 6.95 1.63
CA TRP A 69 -1.81 6.21 2.84
C TRP A 69 -1.52 4.72 2.66
N LEU A 70 -1.38 4.04 3.78
CA LEU A 70 -1.23 2.59 3.79
C LEU A 70 -2.06 1.99 4.92
N GLN A 71 -2.38 0.72 4.77
CA GLN A 71 -3.01 -0.07 5.82
C GLN A 71 -2.24 -1.37 5.97
N SER A 72 -1.85 -1.68 7.19
CA SER A 72 -1.12 -2.91 7.49
C SER A 72 -1.55 -3.46 8.84
N PHE A 73 -1.44 -4.78 8.99
CA PHE A 73 -1.76 -5.44 10.25
C PHE A 73 -0.99 -6.76 10.34
N LEU A 74 -0.90 -7.29 11.55
CA LEU A 74 -0.24 -8.58 11.77
C LEU A 74 -1.17 -9.73 11.38
N GLU A 75 -0.63 -10.68 10.62
CA GLU A 75 -1.33 -11.88 10.19
C GLU A 75 -0.32 -13.04 10.21
N ASP A 76 -0.57 -14.03 11.03
CA ASP A 76 0.30 -15.21 11.16
C ASP A 76 1.78 -14.85 11.38
N ASP A 77 2.03 -13.93 12.31
CA ASP A 77 3.36 -13.43 12.69
C ASP A 77 4.09 -12.64 11.60
N ALA A 78 3.44 -12.38 10.47
CA ALA A 78 3.96 -11.50 9.43
C ALA A 78 3.20 -10.19 9.42
N LEU A 79 3.84 -9.15 8.94
CA LEU A 79 3.17 -7.87 8.68
C LEU A 79 2.53 -7.97 7.29
N PHE A 80 1.19 -7.91 7.25
CA PHE A 80 0.45 -7.91 5.99
C PHE A 80 0.20 -6.48 5.54
N LEU A 81 0.71 -6.13 4.36
CA LEU A 81 0.46 -4.83 3.74
C LEU A 81 -0.80 -4.95 2.88
N ALA A 82 -1.92 -4.46 3.41
CA ALA A 82 -3.22 -4.59 2.76
C ALA A 82 -3.43 -3.55 1.67
N GLN A 83 -2.99 -2.31 1.89
CA GLN A 83 -3.19 -1.21 0.95
C GLN A 83 -2.00 -0.26 0.98
N LEU A 84 -1.67 0.29 -0.19
CA LEU A 84 -0.68 1.36 -0.31
C LEU A 84 -1.05 2.20 -1.52
N PHE A 85 -1.35 3.47 -1.29
CA PHE A 85 -1.70 4.42 -2.35
C PHE A 85 -0.89 5.69 -2.19
N VAL A 86 -0.40 6.22 -3.32
CA VAL A 86 0.31 7.50 -3.40
C VAL A 86 -0.43 8.36 -4.42
N GLU A 87 -0.61 9.65 -4.11
CA GLU A 87 -1.28 10.57 -5.03
C GLU A 87 -0.55 10.64 -6.36
N SER A 88 -1.31 10.79 -7.45
CA SER A 88 -0.76 10.74 -8.81
C SER A 88 0.33 11.78 -9.04
N ALA A 89 0.20 12.97 -8.45
CA ALA A 89 1.21 14.03 -8.58
C ALA A 89 2.55 13.65 -7.94
N TRP A 90 2.56 12.65 -7.05
CA TRP A 90 3.74 12.23 -6.32
C TRP A 90 4.28 10.86 -6.78
N ARG A 91 3.66 10.25 -7.78
CA ARG A 91 4.11 8.97 -8.33
C ARG A 91 5.40 9.14 -9.13
N ASN A 92 6.11 8.02 -9.31
CA ASN A 92 7.38 7.98 -10.04
C ASN A 92 8.49 8.84 -9.42
N ARG A 93 8.41 9.07 -8.12
CA ARG A 93 9.41 9.81 -7.35
C ARG A 93 10.09 8.94 -6.29
N GLY A 94 9.87 7.63 -6.32
CA GLY A 94 10.47 6.71 -5.37
C GLY A 94 9.81 6.66 -4.01
N ILE A 95 8.65 7.30 -3.84
CA ILE A 95 7.95 7.35 -2.55
C ILE A 95 7.47 5.95 -2.14
N GLY A 96 6.81 5.22 -3.05
CA GLY A 96 6.35 3.87 -2.75
C GLY A 96 7.51 2.96 -2.33
N THR A 97 8.64 3.05 -3.04
CA THR A 97 9.85 2.30 -2.69
C THR A 97 10.32 2.65 -1.28
N ASN A 98 10.41 3.93 -0.96
CA ASN A 98 10.83 4.40 0.36
C ASN A 98 9.92 3.89 1.47
N VAL A 99 8.62 3.98 1.25
CA VAL A 99 7.63 3.52 2.24
C VAL A 99 7.79 2.03 2.49
N VAL A 100 7.87 1.23 1.44
CA VAL A 100 8.00 -0.23 1.58
C VAL A 100 9.33 -0.60 2.21
N GLU A 101 10.43 0.07 1.84
CA GLU A 101 11.73 -0.16 2.48
C GLU A 101 11.69 0.14 3.98
N GLY A 102 11.00 1.20 4.39
CA GLY A 102 10.80 1.51 5.80
C GLY A 102 10.03 0.44 6.53
N LEU A 103 8.96 -0.09 5.91
CA LEU A 103 8.18 -1.19 6.48
C LEU A 103 9.04 -2.46 6.60
N ILE A 104 9.88 -2.73 5.61
CA ILE A 104 10.80 -3.89 5.64
C ILE A 104 11.74 -3.78 6.84
N LYS A 105 12.34 -2.60 7.05
CA LYS A 105 13.22 -2.37 8.19
C LYS A 105 12.52 -2.54 9.52
N ASP A 106 11.32 -1.99 9.66
CA ASP A 106 10.53 -2.08 10.88
C ASP A 106 10.12 -3.53 11.17
N ALA A 107 9.70 -4.25 10.13
CA ALA A 107 9.32 -5.66 10.28
C ALA A 107 10.54 -6.51 10.66
N ALA A 108 11.67 -6.30 10.02
CA ALA A 108 12.90 -7.03 10.32
C ALA A 108 13.36 -6.78 11.77
N ALA A 109 13.28 -5.52 12.23
CA ALA A 109 13.63 -5.18 13.62
C ALA A 109 12.71 -5.89 14.62
N ALA A 110 11.47 -6.18 14.23
CA ALA A 110 10.52 -6.91 15.05
C ALA A 110 10.57 -8.43 14.83
N GLY A 111 11.50 -8.91 13.99
CA GLY A 111 11.62 -10.34 13.68
C GLY A 111 10.50 -10.88 12.82
N ARG A 112 9.96 -10.06 11.91
CA ARG A 112 8.80 -10.43 11.09
C ARG A 112 9.07 -10.32 9.61
N ALA A 113 8.44 -11.21 8.85
CA ALA A 113 8.36 -11.10 7.40
C ALA A 113 7.25 -10.12 7.02
N ILE A 114 7.24 -9.71 5.76
CA ILE A 114 6.14 -8.92 5.18
C ILE A 114 5.46 -9.74 4.10
N THR A 115 4.13 -9.71 4.10
CA THR A 115 3.31 -10.34 3.06
C THR A 115 2.40 -9.30 2.43
N LEU A 116 1.98 -9.56 1.19
CA LEU A 116 1.03 -8.71 0.48
C LEU A 116 0.35 -9.49 -0.64
N GLY A 117 -0.75 -8.94 -1.14
CA GLY A 117 -1.37 -9.39 -2.37
C GLY A 117 -1.33 -8.26 -3.38
N VAL A 118 -0.97 -8.56 -4.63
CA VAL A 118 -0.91 -7.56 -5.69
C VAL A 118 -1.63 -8.07 -6.93
N VAL A 119 -2.46 -7.20 -7.52
CA VAL A 119 -3.15 -7.54 -8.76
C VAL A 119 -2.12 -7.78 -9.85
N LYS A 120 -2.29 -8.85 -10.63
CA LYS A 120 -1.30 -9.29 -11.63
C LYS A 120 -0.94 -8.23 -12.66
N THR A 121 -1.86 -7.32 -12.95
CA THR A 121 -1.64 -6.23 -13.91
C THR A 121 -1.13 -4.93 -13.25
N ASN A 122 -0.95 -4.93 -11.94
CA ASN A 122 -0.52 -3.74 -11.21
C ASN A 122 0.97 -3.48 -11.48
N PRO A 123 1.36 -2.29 -11.97
CA PRO A 123 2.77 -1.96 -12.20
C PRO A 123 3.65 -2.09 -10.94
N ALA A 124 3.06 -2.00 -9.75
CA ALA A 124 3.79 -2.15 -8.49
C ALA A 124 4.40 -3.54 -8.30
N LEU A 125 3.95 -4.53 -9.07
CA LEU A 125 4.54 -5.89 -9.02
C LEU A 125 6.06 -5.85 -9.17
N ARG A 126 6.55 -5.06 -10.13
CA ARG A 126 8.00 -4.93 -10.36
C ARG A 126 8.73 -4.31 -9.17
N LEU A 127 8.09 -3.34 -8.53
CA LEU A 127 8.65 -2.72 -7.32
C LEU A 127 8.85 -3.78 -6.23
N TYR A 128 7.83 -4.58 -5.98
CA TYR A 128 7.91 -5.61 -4.95
C TYR A 128 8.97 -6.66 -5.27
N GLN A 129 9.05 -7.08 -6.53
CA GLN A 129 10.09 -8.03 -6.97
C GLN A 129 11.49 -7.48 -6.73
N ARG A 130 11.72 -6.21 -7.07
CA ARG A 130 13.03 -5.57 -6.85
C ARG A 130 13.39 -5.47 -5.37
N LEU A 131 12.40 -5.35 -4.50
CA LEU A 131 12.62 -5.25 -3.06
C LEU A 131 12.75 -6.62 -2.37
N GLY A 132 12.78 -7.69 -3.16
CA GLY A 132 13.03 -9.02 -2.62
C GLY A 132 11.79 -9.81 -2.25
N PHE A 133 10.61 -9.34 -2.62
CA PHE A 133 9.39 -10.12 -2.47
C PHE A 133 9.34 -11.22 -3.52
N ARG A 134 8.91 -12.41 -3.10
CA ARG A 134 8.70 -13.54 -4.01
C ARG A 134 7.26 -14.01 -3.94
N THR A 135 6.75 -14.50 -5.06
CA THR A 135 5.40 -15.05 -5.12
C THR A 135 5.36 -16.38 -4.38
N THR A 136 4.45 -16.51 -3.43
CA THR A 136 4.23 -17.76 -2.69
C THR A 136 3.09 -18.57 -3.29
N HIS A 137 2.06 -17.89 -3.75
CA HIS A 137 0.91 -18.50 -4.41
C HIS A 137 0.17 -17.43 -5.20
N GLU A 138 -0.81 -17.85 -5.98
CA GLU A 138 -1.61 -16.92 -6.78
C GLU A 138 -3.03 -17.43 -6.95
N ASP A 139 -3.93 -16.50 -7.26
CA ASP A 139 -5.26 -16.82 -7.72
C ASP A 139 -5.46 -16.22 -9.14
N GLU A 140 -6.67 -16.14 -9.61
CA GLU A 140 -6.95 -15.63 -10.97
C GLU A 140 -6.55 -14.15 -11.13
N ARG A 141 -6.61 -13.38 -10.06
CA ARG A 141 -6.42 -11.92 -10.12
C ARG A 141 -5.13 -11.43 -9.51
N LYS A 142 -4.60 -12.14 -8.49
CA LYS A 142 -3.51 -11.64 -7.66
C LYS A 142 -2.37 -12.63 -7.54
N PHE A 143 -1.16 -12.06 -7.38
CA PHE A 143 -0.03 -12.77 -6.80
C PHE A 143 0.01 -12.46 -5.32
N TYR A 144 0.24 -13.47 -4.50
CA TYR A 144 0.50 -13.29 -3.07
C TYR A 144 2.00 -13.43 -2.85
N MET A 145 2.58 -12.44 -2.20
CA MET A 145 4.03 -12.31 -2.13
C MET A 145 4.49 -12.22 -0.68
N ARG A 146 5.73 -12.65 -0.47
CA ARG A 146 6.36 -12.62 0.85
C ARG A 146 7.81 -12.21 0.73
N ARG A 147 8.25 -11.40 1.68
CA ARG A 147 9.66 -11.10 1.88
C ARG A 147 10.04 -11.52 3.29
N ASP A 148 10.95 -12.46 3.40
CA ASP A 148 11.43 -12.93 4.68
C ASP A 148 12.32 -11.89 5.38
N MET A 149 12.63 -12.14 6.66
CA MET A 149 13.34 -11.18 7.51
C MET A 149 14.77 -10.88 7.10
N SER A 150 15.42 -11.76 6.41
CA SER A 150 16.83 -11.61 6.05
C SER A 150 17.07 -10.76 4.82
#